data_3811752c726668d2d7fa385b206b6cd5
#
_entry.id   3811752c726668d2d7fa385b206b6cd5
#
_cell.length_a   1.000
_cell.length_b   1.000
_cell.length_c   1.000
_cell.angle_alpha   90.00
_cell.angle_beta   90.00
_cell.angle_gamma   90.00
#
_symmetry.space_group_name_H-M   'P 1'
#
loop_
_entity.id
_entity.type
_entity.pdbx_description
1 polymer ?
#
loop_
_entity_poly.entity_id
_entity_poly.type
_entity_poly.pdbx_seq_one_letter_code
_entity_poly.pdbx_strand_id
1 'polypeptide(L)'
;KGAFFVMVAELEKIIAESGNIVFFGGAGVSTESGIPDFRSVDGLYHQKYDYPPEEILSHTFWEENPEEFYRFYRDKLIVKGAKPNAAHLRLAKLEKEGKLKAVITQNIDGLHQAAGSKNVFELHGSTLRNYCTGCGAFYDVDFIANSTGVPRCPKCGGIIKPDVVLYE
;
A
#
# COMPACT_ATOMS: atom_id res chain seq x y z
N LYS A 1 -4.64 -31.40 3.67
CA LYS A 1 -5.73 -30.87 2.79
C LYS A 1 -7.08 -30.76 3.55
N GLY A 2 -7.47 -31.74 4.40
CA GLY A 2 -8.77 -31.71 5.11
C GLY A 2 -8.92 -30.55 6.10
N ALA A 3 -7.91 -30.22 6.90
CA ALA A 3 -7.98 -29.12 7.88
C ALA A 3 -8.18 -27.75 7.22
N PHE A 4 -7.56 -27.48 6.08
CA PHE A 4 -7.73 -26.24 5.33
C PHE A 4 -9.17 -26.05 4.85
N PHE A 5 -9.81 -27.10 4.30
CA PHE A 5 -11.21 -27.02 3.85
C PHE A 5 -12.19 -26.81 5.01
N VAL A 6 -11.93 -27.41 6.17
CA VAL A 6 -12.76 -27.19 7.38
C VAL A 6 -12.66 -25.72 7.82
N MET A 7 -11.46 -25.14 7.85
CA MET A 7 -11.25 -23.72 8.21
C MET A 7 -11.95 -22.76 7.23
N VAL A 8 -11.92 -23.05 5.93
CA VAL A 8 -12.59 -22.22 4.92
C VAL A 8 -14.11 -22.27 5.10
N ALA A 9 -14.69 -23.45 5.31
CA ALA A 9 -16.14 -23.59 5.53
C ALA A 9 -16.61 -22.89 6.82
N GLU A 10 -15.80 -22.93 7.87
CA GLU A 10 -16.09 -22.22 9.12
C GLU A 10 -16.03 -20.69 8.93
N LEU A 11 -15.03 -20.19 8.23
CA LEU A 11 -14.93 -18.77 7.89
C LEU A 11 -16.11 -18.30 7.02
N GLU A 12 -16.52 -19.09 6.02
CA GLU A 12 -17.68 -18.79 5.20
C GLU A 12 -18.96 -18.68 6.03
N LYS A 13 -19.15 -19.58 6.99
CA LYS A 13 -20.28 -19.55 7.92
C LYS A 13 -20.26 -18.29 8.79
N ILE A 14 -19.10 -17.95 9.39
CA ILE A 14 -18.94 -16.75 10.21
C ILE A 14 -19.29 -15.50 9.40
N ILE A 15 -18.79 -15.39 8.17
CA ILE A 15 -19.08 -14.26 7.28
C ILE A 15 -20.57 -14.21 6.90
N ALA A 16 -21.19 -15.38 6.65
CA ALA A 16 -22.61 -15.46 6.29
C ALA A 16 -23.51 -14.98 7.42
N GLU A 17 -23.21 -15.35 8.67
CA GLU A 17 -23.98 -15.03 9.87
C GLU A 17 -23.68 -13.62 10.42
N SER A 18 -22.56 -13.00 10.02
CA SER A 18 -22.13 -11.69 10.51
C SER A 18 -22.77 -10.55 9.72
N GLY A 19 -23.25 -9.53 10.43
CA GLY A 19 -23.76 -8.28 9.86
C GLY A 19 -22.89 -7.04 10.18
N ASN A 20 -21.79 -7.23 10.93
CA ASN A 20 -20.92 -6.15 11.40
C ASN A 20 -19.45 -6.59 11.35
N ILE A 21 -18.89 -6.59 10.14
CA ILE A 21 -17.53 -7.06 9.85
C ILE A 21 -16.61 -5.87 9.72
N VAL A 22 -15.42 -5.96 10.27
CA VAL A 22 -14.27 -5.07 9.99
C VAL A 22 -13.13 -5.94 9.48
N PHE A 23 -12.52 -5.52 8.40
CA PHE A 23 -11.30 -6.14 7.87
C PHE A 23 -10.08 -5.34 8.33
N PHE A 24 -9.07 -6.03 8.86
CA PHE A 24 -7.76 -5.47 9.13
C PHE A 24 -6.71 -6.27 8.35
N GLY A 25 -5.91 -5.60 7.52
CA GLY A 25 -4.97 -6.28 6.64
C GLY A 25 -3.67 -5.51 6.36
N GLY A 26 -2.67 -6.26 5.91
CA GLY A 26 -1.37 -5.78 5.52
C GLY A 26 -0.95 -6.33 4.15
N ALA A 27 0.35 -6.26 3.84
CA ALA A 27 0.91 -6.51 2.51
C ALA A 27 0.58 -7.90 1.94
N GLY A 28 0.38 -8.91 2.79
CA GLY A 28 -0.01 -10.25 2.36
C GLY A 28 -1.30 -10.31 1.55
N VAL A 29 -2.24 -9.36 1.72
CA VAL A 29 -3.47 -9.32 0.91
C VAL A 29 -3.21 -8.95 -0.54
N SER A 30 -2.10 -8.27 -0.84
CA SER A 30 -1.77 -7.77 -2.19
C SER A 30 -0.78 -8.65 -2.96
N THR A 31 -0.29 -9.76 -2.37
CA THR A 31 0.68 -10.65 -3.03
C THR A 31 0.13 -11.27 -4.31
N GLU A 32 -1.13 -11.70 -4.32
CA GLU A 32 -1.81 -12.19 -5.53
C GLU A 32 -2.10 -11.09 -6.58
N SER A 33 -1.88 -9.85 -6.23
CA SER A 33 -1.91 -8.70 -7.16
C SER A 33 -0.55 -8.37 -7.76
N GLY A 34 0.50 -9.17 -7.43
CA GLY A 34 1.87 -8.98 -7.90
C GLY A 34 2.65 -7.95 -7.07
N ILE A 35 2.15 -7.54 -5.92
CA ILE A 35 2.87 -6.66 -4.99
C ILE A 35 3.53 -7.54 -3.93
N PRO A 36 4.87 -7.60 -3.86
CA PRO A 36 5.56 -8.40 -2.85
C PRO A 36 5.26 -7.84 -1.45
N ASP A 37 5.13 -8.73 -0.48
CA ASP A 37 5.11 -8.32 0.91
C ASP A 37 6.54 -8.03 1.42
N PHE A 38 6.69 -7.70 2.70
CA PHE A 38 7.98 -7.35 3.27
C PHE A 38 8.78 -8.56 3.76
N ARG A 39 8.12 -9.61 4.26
CA ARG A 39 8.72 -10.65 5.10
C ARG A 39 8.71 -12.07 4.51
N SER A 40 7.93 -12.33 3.47
CA SER A 40 7.94 -13.64 2.81
C SER A 40 9.29 -13.92 2.14
N VAL A 41 9.53 -15.16 1.72
CA VAL A 41 10.78 -15.58 1.05
C VAL A 41 11.09 -14.71 -0.16
N ASP A 42 10.06 -14.26 -0.90
CA ASP A 42 10.17 -13.37 -2.05
C ASP A 42 9.93 -11.90 -1.70
N GLY A 43 9.79 -11.59 -0.40
CA GLY A 43 9.48 -10.26 0.11
C GLY A 43 10.65 -9.28 0.01
N LEU A 44 10.36 -8.00 0.24
CA LEU A 44 11.35 -6.92 0.11
C LEU A 44 12.57 -7.10 1.01
N TYR A 45 12.41 -7.66 2.22
CA TYR A 45 13.53 -7.89 3.14
C TYR A 45 14.54 -8.94 2.67
N HIS A 46 14.18 -9.78 1.73
CA HIS A 46 15.07 -10.80 1.16
C HIS A 46 15.73 -10.37 -0.16
N GLN A 47 15.42 -9.19 -0.67
CA GLN A 47 16.04 -8.65 -1.86
C GLN A 47 17.38 -7.99 -1.51
N LYS A 48 18.37 -8.13 -2.40
CA LYS A 48 19.72 -7.55 -2.18
C LYS A 48 19.71 -6.07 -2.58
N TYR A 49 19.80 -5.21 -1.57
CA TYR A 49 20.06 -3.78 -1.70
C TYR A 49 21.27 -3.39 -0.84
N ASP A 50 21.84 -2.24 -1.12
CA ASP A 50 22.97 -1.71 -0.33
C ASP A 50 22.55 -1.38 1.11
N TYR A 51 21.26 -1.15 1.33
CA TYR A 51 20.64 -0.85 2.64
C TYR A 51 19.41 -1.73 2.86
N PRO A 52 19.10 -2.10 4.12
CA PRO A 52 17.84 -2.77 4.45
C PRO A 52 16.63 -1.90 4.09
N PRO A 53 15.50 -2.50 3.65
CA PRO A 53 14.29 -1.73 3.30
C PRO A 53 13.77 -0.83 4.42
N GLU A 54 13.86 -1.25 5.67
CA GLU A 54 13.46 -0.44 6.83
C GLU A 54 14.34 0.79 7.04
N GLU A 55 15.62 0.73 6.64
CA GLU A 55 16.52 1.88 6.66
C GLU A 55 16.23 2.83 5.50
N ILE A 56 16.16 2.30 4.26
CA ILE A 56 15.83 3.12 3.07
C ILE A 56 14.47 3.83 3.24
N LEU A 57 13.51 3.17 3.87
CA LEU A 57 12.16 3.71 4.08
C LEU A 57 12.02 4.46 5.42
N SER A 58 13.12 4.86 6.06
CA SER A 58 13.07 5.72 7.23
C SER A 58 12.96 7.21 6.84
N HIS A 59 12.47 8.01 7.78
CA HIS A 59 12.38 9.46 7.59
C HIS A 59 13.78 10.09 7.47
N THR A 60 14.70 9.69 8.35
CA THR A 60 16.10 10.16 8.34
C THR A 60 16.76 9.85 7.00
N PHE A 61 16.60 8.62 6.47
CA PHE A 61 17.19 8.28 5.17
C PHE A 61 16.62 9.12 4.03
N TRP A 62 15.31 9.38 4.05
CA TRP A 62 14.68 10.26 3.06
C TRP A 62 15.25 11.68 3.10
N GLU A 63 15.60 12.21 4.27
CA GLU A 63 16.21 13.54 4.41
C GLU A 63 17.67 13.57 3.96
N GLU A 64 18.46 12.57 4.37
CA GLU A 64 19.92 12.54 4.15
C GLU A 64 20.30 12.01 2.77
N ASN A 65 19.55 11.03 2.23
CA ASN A 65 19.84 10.35 0.98
C ASN A 65 18.62 10.31 0.03
N PRO A 66 18.01 11.45 -0.30
CA PRO A 66 16.75 11.48 -1.05
C PRO A 66 16.84 10.86 -2.45
N GLU A 67 18.00 10.94 -3.13
CA GLU A 67 18.16 10.34 -4.45
C GLU A 67 18.02 8.83 -4.42
N GLU A 68 18.68 8.17 -3.46
CA GLU A 68 18.61 6.73 -3.29
C GLU A 68 17.22 6.30 -2.79
N PHE A 69 16.61 7.05 -1.86
CA PHE A 69 15.24 6.84 -1.44
C PHE A 69 14.28 6.81 -2.65
N TYR A 70 14.32 7.83 -3.52
CA TYR A 70 13.41 7.88 -4.67
C TYR A 70 13.74 6.86 -5.76
N ARG A 71 15.00 6.45 -5.90
CA ARG A 71 15.38 5.34 -6.76
C ARG A 71 14.69 4.04 -6.30
N PHE A 72 14.83 3.71 -5.02
CA PHE A 72 14.20 2.55 -4.41
C PHE A 72 12.66 2.65 -4.44
N TYR A 73 12.12 3.81 -4.08
CA TYR A 73 10.69 4.06 -4.01
C TYR A 73 10.01 3.81 -5.36
N ARG A 74 10.56 4.32 -6.44
CA ARG A 74 10.05 4.10 -7.81
C ARG A 74 10.17 2.65 -8.26
N ASP A 75 11.26 1.97 -7.89
CA ASP A 75 11.51 0.58 -8.30
C ASP A 75 10.62 -0.42 -7.56
N LYS A 76 10.37 -0.18 -6.27
CA LYS A 76 9.77 -1.18 -5.39
C LYS A 76 8.40 -0.84 -4.84
N LEU A 77 8.11 0.42 -4.58
CA LEU A 77 6.84 0.81 -3.96
C LEU A 77 5.79 1.27 -4.96
N ILE A 78 6.19 1.72 -6.13
CA ILE A 78 5.26 2.07 -7.22
C ILE A 78 5.11 0.88 -8.17
N VAL A 79 4.15 0.01 -7.88
CA VAL A 79 3.88 -1.17 -8.72
C VAL A 79 2.88 -0.80 -9.81
N LYS A 80 3.40 -0.56 -11.03
CA LYS A 80 2.56 -0.20 -12.18
C LYS A 80 1.72 -1.38 -12.63
N GLY A 81 0.43 -1.12 -12.88
CA GLY A 81 -0.48 -2.10 -13.46
C GLY A 81 -1.02 -3.16 -12.49
N ALA A 82 -0.70 -3.09 -11.21
CA ALA A 82 -1.32 -3.93 -10.19
C ALA A 82 -2.84 -3.74 -10.18
N LYS A 83 -3.57 -4.84 -10.06
CA LYS A 83 -5.03 -4.84 -10.04
C LYS A 83 -5.54 -5.51 -8.78
N PRO A 84 -6.73 -5.09 -8.29
CA PRO A 84 -7.37 -5.79 -7.18
C PRO A 84 -7.51 -7.29 -7.47
N ASN A 85 -7.18 -8.11 -6.48
CA ASN A 85 -7.39 -9.56 -6.54
C ASN A 85 -8.74 -9.96 -5.94
N ALA A 86 -9.01 -11.27 -5.88
CA ALA A 86 -10.27 -11.81 -5.38
C ALA A 86 -10.60 -11.38 -3.94
N ALA A 87 -9.60 -11.21 -3.07
CA ALA A 87 -9.82 -10.77 -1.70
C ALA A 87 -10.31 -9.31 -1.66
N HIS A 88 -9.68 -8.40 -2.40
CA HIS A 88 -10.11 -7.01 -2.51
C HIS A 88 -11.55 -6.89 -3.04
N LEU A 89 -11.85 -7.62 -4.12
CA LEU A 89 -13.18 -7.63 -4.74
C LEU A 89 -14.24 -8.21 -3.79
N ARG A 90 -13.90 -9.25 -3.02
CA ARG A 90 -14.82 -9.84 -2.05
C ARG A 90 -15.12 -8.86 -0.90
N LEU A 91 -14.13 -8.14 -0.40
CA LEU A 91 -14.33 -7.12 0.63
C LEU A 91 -15.22 -5.99 0.15
N ALA A 92 -14.98 -5.48 -1.05
CA ALA A 92 -15.84 -4.45 -1.66
C ALA A 92 -17.29 -4.93 -1.84
N LYS A 93 -17.48 -6.20 -2.21
CA LYS A 93 -18.82 -6.81 -2.30
C LYS A 93 -19.50 -6.89 -0.94
N LEU A 94 -18.80 -7.32 0.12
CA LEU A 94 -19.34 -7.38 1.48
C LEU A 94 -19.72 -6.00 2.02
N GLU A 95 -18.97 -4.96 1.67
CA GLU A 95 -19.30 -3.57 2.00
C GLU A 95 -20.59 -3.14 1.29
N LYS A 96 -20.71 -3.43 -0.02
CA LYS A 96 -21.93 -3.15 -0.80
C LYS A 96 -23.16 -3.88 -0.26
N GLU A 97 -22.98 -5.09 0.27
CA GLU A 97 -24.02 -5.87 0.94
C GLU A 97 -24.36 -5.34 2.35
N GLY A 98 -23.67 -4.30 2.84
CA GLY A 98 -23.85 -3.72 4.17
C GLY A 98 -23.29 -4.54 5.32
N LYS A 99 -22.58 -5.63 5.05
CA LYS A 99 -21.96 -6.51 6.05
C LYS A 99 -20.61 -5.98 6.53
N LEU A 100 -19.72 -5.57 5.62
CA LEU A 100 -18.43 -4.97 5.95
C LEU A 100 -18.61 -3.48 6.24
N LYS A 101 -18.15 -3.04 7.39
CA LYS A 101 -18.28 -1.64 7.85
C LYS A 101 -17.05 -0.81 7.55
N ALA A 102 -15.88 -1.44 7.57
CA ALA A 102 -14.61 -0.78 7.31
C ALA A 102 -13.54 -1.75 6.82
N VAL A 103 -12.65 -1.25 5.99
CA VAL A 103 -11.35 -1.83 5.71
C VAL A 103 -10.30 -0.97 6.42
N ILE A 104 -9.53 -1.56 7.32
CA ILE A 104 -8.38 -0.92 7.97
C ILE A 104 -7.14 -1.57 7.35
N THR A 105 -6.34 -0.80 6.65
CA THR A 105 -5.20 -1.35 5.91
C THR A 105 -3.89 -0.67 6.27
N GLN A 106 -2.84 -1.47 6.36
CA GLN A 106 -1.44 -1.00 6.41
C GLN A 106 -0.87 -0.75 5.01
N ASN A 107 -1.59 -1.20 3.96
CA ASN A 107 -1.11 -1.08 2.59
C ASN A 107 -1.27 0.35 2.07
N ILE A 108 -0.33 0.72 1.22
CA ILE A 108 -0.24 2.04 0.58
C ILE A 108 -0.57 1.99 -0.92
N ASP A 109 -1.02 0.83 -1.42
CA ASP A 109 -1.19 0.51 -2.84
C ASP A 109 -2.51 1.00 -3.47
N GLY A 110 -3.52 1.36 -2.65
CA GLY A 110 -4.84 1.82 -3.10
C GLY A 110 -5.72 0.73 -3.71
N LEU A 111 -5.37 -0.56 -3.62
CA LEU A 111 -6.13 -1.64 -4.28
C LEU A 111 -7.51 -1.87 -3.67
N HIS A 112 -7.72 -1.58 -2.40
CA HIS A 112 -9.06 -1.65 -1.79
C HIS A 112 -10.01 -0.64 -2.43
N GLN A 113 -9.58 0.60 -2.62
CA GLN A 113 -10.35 1.65 -3.29
C GLN A 113 -10.57 1.30 -4.78
N ALA A 114 -9.54 0.80 -5.45
CA ALA A 114 -9.62 0.34 -6.83
C ALA A 114 -10.61 -0.84 -7.01
N ALA A 115 -10.79 -1.68 -5.98
CA ALA A 115 -11.81 -2.74 -5.96
C ALA A 115 -13.24 -2.23 -5.75
N GLY A 116 -13.39 -0.96 -5.33
CA GLY A 116 -14.68 -0.33 -5.06
C GLY A 116 -15.05 -0.18 -3.58
N SER A 117 -14.18 -0.55 -2.65
CA SER A 117 -14.35 -0.23 -1.22
C SER A 117 -14.31 1.28 -1.00
N LYS A 118 -15.23 1.79 -0.18
CA LYS A 118 -15.40 3.23 0.09
C LYS A 118 -14.92 3.62 1.47
N ASN A 119 -15.16 2.77 2.46
CA ASN A 119 -14.79 3.04 3.85
C ASN A 119 -13.44 2.37 4.17
N VAL A 120 -12.36 2.98 3.66
CA VAL A 120 -10.99 2.47 3.79
C VAL A 120 -10.15 3.42 4.64
N PHE A 121 -9.59 2.90 5.71
CA PHE A 121 -8.66 3.61 6.60
C PHE A 121 -7.23 3.16 6.30
N GLU A 122 -6.45 4.03 5.67
CA GLU A 122 -5.06 3.81 5.29
C GLU A 122 -4.13 4.25 6.43
N LEU A 123 -3.73 3.31 7.28
CA LEU A 123 -2.92 3.62 8.47
C LEU A 123 -1.53 4.18 8.14
N HIS A 124 -0.99 3.82 6.99
CA HIS A 124 0.33 4.26 6.53
C HIS A 124 0.29 5.20 5.33
N GLY A 125 -0.89 5.78 5.04
CA GLY A 125 -1.05 6.67 3.90
C GLY A 125 -1.14 5.95 2.55
N SER A 126 -0.70 6.61 1.47
CA SER A 126 -0.84 6.07 0.11
C SER A 126 0.23 6.59 -0.84
N THR A 127 0.73 5.71 -1.73
CA THR A 127 1.61 6.10 -2.85
C THR A 127 0.90 6.98 -3.88
N LEU A 128 -0.44 6.95 -3.91
CA LEU A 128 -1.24 7.70 -4.88
C LEU A 128 -1.30 9.20 -4.56
N ARG A 129 -0.94 9.60 -3.35
CA ARG A 129 -0.92 11.00 -2.90
C ARG A 129 0.50 11.42 -2.57
N ASN A 130 0.90 12.56 -3.09
CA ASN A 130 2.21 13.13 -2.84
C ASN A 130 2.08 14.64 -2.69
N TYR A 131 2.83 15.24 -1.79
CA TYR A 131 2.71 16.66 -1.48
C TYR A 131 4.06 17.35 -1.49
N CYS A 132 4.07 18.57 -2.00
CA CYS A 132 5.25 19.43 -1.90
C CYS A 132 5.49 19.86 -0.45
N THR A 133 6.68 19.62 0.07
CA THR A 133 7.07 20.00 1.43
C THR A 133 7.12 21.52 1.65
N GLY A 134 7.30 22.30 0.57
CA GLY A 134 7.39 23.76 0.66
C GLY A 134 6.04 24.48 0.53
N CYS A 135 5.16 24.05 -0.38
CA CYS A 135 3.91 24.77 -0.66
C CYS A 135 2.63 23.93 -0.54
N GLY A 136 2.73 22.65 -0.14
CA GLY A 136 1.59 21.76 0.03
C GLY A 136 0.88 21.34 -1.25
N ALA A 137 1.40 21.68 -2.43
CA ALA A 137 0.77 21.31 -3.70
C ALA A 137 0.73 19.80 -3.86
N PHE A 138 -0.43 19.30 -4.28
CA PHE A 138 -0.68 17.88 -4.54
C PHE A 138 -0.10 17.44 -5.88
N TYR A 139 0.41 16.21 -5.91
CA TYR A 139 0.89 15.49 -7.10
C TYR A 139 0.45 14.03 -7.01
N ASP A 140 0.05 13.45 -8.14
CA ASP A 140 -0.32 12.04 -8.22
C ASP A 140 0.92 11.12 -8.27
N VAL A 141 0.66 9.81 -8.26
CA VAL A 141 1.72 8.80 -8.34
C VAL A 141 2.48 8.87 -9.67
N ASP A 142 1.81 9.23 -10.76
CA ASP A 142 2.42 9.29 -12.09
C ASP A 142 3.48 10.39 -12.17
N PHE A 143 3.29 11.50 -11.47
CA PHE A 143 4.31 12.54 -11.37
C PHE A 143 5.61 11.99 -10.76
N ILE A 144 5.50 11.21 -9.67
CA ILE A 144 6.68 10.60 -9.02
C ILE A 144 7.28 9.51 -9.91
N ALA A 145 6.44 8.63 -10.46
CA ALA A 145 6.87 7.51 -11.29
C ALA A 145 7.62 7.93 -12.57
N ASN A 146 7.27 9.09 -13.12
CA ASN A 146 7.88 9.63 -14.34
C ASN A 146 8.99 10.65 -14.05
N SER A 147 9.23 11.01 -12.78
CA SER A 147 10.33 11.90 -12.41
C SER A 147 11.69 11.18 -12.44
N THR A 148 12.75 11.95 -12.56
CA THR A 148 14.14 11.48 -12.41
C THR A 148 14.77 12.13 -11.17
N GLY A 149 15.68 11.42 -10.49
CA GLY A 149 16.31 11.92 -9.26
C GLY A 149 15.29 12.24 -8.18
N VAL A 150 15.49 13.33 -7.45
CA VAL A 150 14.58 13.81 -6.41
C VAL A 150 13.45 14.64 -7.04
N PRO A 151 12.17 14.24 -6.91
CA PRO A 151 11.06 14.98 -7.52
C PRO A 151 10.91 16.36 -6.89
N ARG A 152 10.92 17.39 -7.76
CA ARG A 152 10.81 18.80 -7.36
C ARG A 152 9.50 19.41 -7.81
N CYS A 153 8.94 20.23 -6.94
CA CYS A 153 7.72 20.97 -7.22
C CYS A 153 7.97 22.06 -8.29
N PRO A 154 7.26 22.05 -9.44
CA PRO A 154 7.42 23.07 -10.47
C PRO A 154 6.95 24.46 -10.02
N LYS A 155 6.18 24.58 -8.92
CA LYS A 155 5.69 25.86 -8.40
C LYS A 155 6.70 26.58 -7.50
N CYS A 156 7.44 25.82 -6.64
CA CYS A 156 8.31 26.44 -5.62
C CYS A 156 9.69 25.76 -5.47
N GLY A 157 9.99 24.71 -6.23
CA GLY A 157 11.27 23.99 -6.15
C GLY A 157 11.39 23.02 -4.94
N GLY A 158 10.43 23.02 -4.01
CA GLY A 158 10.43 22.13 -2.86
C GLY A 158 10.37 20.64 -3.23
N ILE A 159 10.87 19.77 -2.37
CA ILE A 159 10.80 18.32 -2.60
C ILE A 159 9.33 17.87 -2.49
N ILE A 160 8.92 16.96 -3.36
CA ILE A 160 7.58 16.36 -3.32
C ILE A 160 7.69 15.04 -2.55
N LYS A 161 7.14 14.98 -1.32
CA LYS A 161 7.17 13.81 -0.45
C LYS A 161 5.90 12.97 -0.63
N PRO A 162 6.02 11.63 -0.73
CA PRO A 162 4.87 10.74 -0.66
C PRO A 162 4.11 10.90 0.66
N ASP A 163 2.77 10.83 0.59
CA ASP A 163 1.88 10.76 1.77
C ASP A 163 1.92 9.34 2.35
N VAL A 164 3.11 8.95 2.76
CA VAL A 164 3.39 7.63 3.34
C VAL A 164 4.11 7.83 4.67
N VAL A 165 3.64 7.08 5.68
CA VAL A 165 4.32 6.98 6.99
C VAL A 165 5.59 6.18 6.79
N LEU A 166 6.72 6.82 7.02
CA LEU A 166 8.05 6.21 7.00
C LEU A 166 8.39 5.63 8.37
N TYR A 167 9.36 4.71 8.40
CA TYR A 167 9.89 4.19 9.65
C TYR A 167 10.53 5.32 10.49
N GLU A 168 10.55 5.18 11.84
CA GLU A 168 10.96 6.01 12.98
C GLU A 168 9.84 6.60 13.80
#